data_33a92da652f62da44224f7c8aa76c592
#
_entry.id   33a92da652f62da44224f7c8aa76c592
#
_cell.length_a   1.000
_cell.length_b   1.000
_cell.length_c   1.000
_cell.angle_alpha   90.00
_cell.angle_beta   90.00
_cell.angle_gamma   90.00
#
_symmetry.space_group_name_H-M   'P 1'
#
loop_
_entity.id
_entity.type
_entity.pdbx_description
1 polymer ?
#
loop_
_entity_poly.entity_id
_entity_poly.type
_entity_poly.pdbx_seq_one_letter_code
_entity_poly.pdbx_strand_id
1 'polypeptide(L)'
;MESKILLACGTLLTDRELSIAFAESATGGRIAGTFALLPNAGKFLKGALVCYDAGLKEQILKVPQGLINTFSPESMEVTKAIASGLEKLIPADLHIGITGLTARGGSETETKPVGTMFIHGRLFGKALFSEKVQFKGSPESIVQQTIEYTALLLIETLKYSNAEIGLVS
;
A
#
# COMPACT_ATOMS: atom_id res chain seq x y z
N MET A 1 -19.99 2.77 10.19
CA MET A 1 -20.52 3.06 8.83
C MET A 1 -19.41 2.70 7.84
N GLU A 2 -19.69 1.80 6.93
CA GLU A 2 -18.70 1.42 5.90
C GLU A 2 -18.37 2.62 5.01
N SER A 3 -17.08 2.84 4.76
CA SER A 3 -16.63 3.92 3.89
C SER A 3 -17.09 3.67 2.45
N LYS A 4 -17.80 4.62 1.86
CA LYS A 4 -18.26 4.53 0.45
C LYS A 4 -17.08 4.37 -0.52
N ILE A 5 -15.92 4.93 -0.19
CA ILE A 5 -14.70 4.83 -0.98
C ILE A 5 -14.21 3.38 -0.99
N LEU A 6 -14.16 2.73 0.16
CA LEU A 6 -13.74 1.33 0.29
C LEU A 6 -14.68 0.39 -0.47
N LEU A 7 -15.98 0.57 -0.33
CA LEU A 7 -16.97 -0.22 -1.09
C LEU A 7 -16.79 -0.03 -2.60
N ALA A 8 -16.63 1.20 -3.07
CA ALA A 8 -16.40 1.48 -4.49
C ALA A 8 -15.09 0.85 -5.00
N CYS A 9 -14.03 0.86 -4.18
CA CYS A 9 -12.76 0.21 -4.52
C CYS A 9 -12.94 -1.31 -4.65
N GLY A 10 -13.58 -1.96 -3.68
CA GLY A 10 -13.84 -3.41 -3.71
C GLY A 10 -14.70 -3.82 -4.91
N THR A 11 -15.72 -3.03 -5.24
CA THR A 11 -16.55 -3.23 -6.45
C THR A 11 -15.69 -3.12 -7.72
N LEU A 12 -14.85 -2.08 -7.82
CA LEU A 12 -13.98 -1.87 -8.98
C LEU A 12 -12.98 -3.04 -9.17
N LEU A 13 -12.37 -3.53 -8.09
CA LEU A 13 -11.46 -4.68 -8.14
C LEU A 13 -12.19 -5.95 -8.59
N THR A 14 -13.41 -6.17 -8.08
CA THR A 14 -14.24 -7.32 -8.45
C THR A 14 -14.65 -7.26 -9.93
N ASP A 15 -15.14 -6.12 -10.38
CA ASP A 15 -15.65 -5.95 -11.75
C ASP A 15 -14.56 -6.04 -12.82
N ARG A 16 -13.32 -5.71 -12.42
CA ARG A 16 -12.14 -5.82 -13.30
C ARG A 16 -11.38 -7.12 -13.14
N GLU A 17 -11.82 -8.00 -12.28
CA GLU A 17 -11.17 -9.27 -11.98
C GLU A 17 -9.69 -9.09 -11.55
N LEU A 18 -9.36 -7.94 -10.91
CA LEU A 18 -8.01 -7.62 -10.44
C LEU A 18 -7.80 -8.13 -9.02
N SER A 19 -6.73 -8.87 -8.83
CA SER A 19 -6.29 -9.32 -7.51
C SER A 19 -5.30 -8.34 -6.87
N ILE A 20 -5.28 -8.26 -5.54
CA ILE A 20 -4.46 -7.33 -4.77
C ILE A 20 -3.78 -7.99 -3.57
N ALA A 21 -2.54 -7.57 -3.30
CA ALA A 21 -1.79 -7.93 -2.10
C ALA A 21 -1.12 -6.69 -1.47
N PHE A 22 -0.91 -6.71 -0.15
CA PHE A 22 -0.37 -5.59 0.61
C PHE A 22 0.93 -5.95 1.34
N ALA A 23 1.95 -5.08 1.23
CA ALA A 23 3.13 -5.06 2.11
C ALA A 23 2.96 -3.91 3.10
N GLU A 24 2.61 -4.26 4.33
CA GLU A 24 2.20 -3.31 5.36
C GLU A 24 3.31 -3.09 6.39
N SER A 25 3.60 -1.84 6.69
CA SER A 25 4.40 -1.46 7.84
C SER A 25 3.55 -0.64 8.82
N ALA A 26 3.38 0.64 8.57
CA ALA A 26 2.68 1.55 9.47
C ALA A 26 1.19 1.23 9.71
N THR A 27 0.54 0.56 8.79
CA THR A 27 -0.87 0.14 8.92
C THR A 27 -1.06 -1.13 9.75
N GLY A 28 0.02 -1.88 10.00
CA GLY A 28 0.04 -2.98 10.96
C GLY A 28 -0.98 -4.09 10.73
N GLY A 29 -1.31 -4.41 9.49
CA GLY A 29 -2.31 -5.42 9.12
C GLY A 29 -3.73 -4.86 8.93
N ARG A 30 -3.95 -3.57 9.22
CA ARG A 30 -5.29 -2.98 9.18
C ARG A 30 -5.83 -2.79 7.77
N ILE A 31 -5.00 -2.48 6.77
CA ILE A 31 -5.52 -2.34 5.40
C ILE A 31 -5.99 -3.68 4.85
N ALA A 32 -5.21 -4.75 5.01
CA ALA A 32 -5.64 -6.08 4.62
C ALA A 32 -6.90 -6.52 5.38
N GLY A 33 -6.93 -6.30 6.70
CA GLY A 33 -8.10 -6.57 7.54
C GLY A 33 -9.35 -5.81 7.08
N THR A 34 -9.21 -4.53 6.71
CA THR A 34 -10.30 -3.74 6.18
C THR A 34 -10.80 -4.26 4.83
N PHE A 35 -9.86 -4.58 3.91
CA PHE A 35 -10.22 -5.12 2.59
C PHE A 35 -10.84 -6.52 2.68
N ALA A 36 -10.45 -7.33 3.67
CA ALA A 36 -11.03 -8.66 3.90
C ALA A 36 -12.51 -8.62 4.31
N LEU A 37 -12.98 -7.51 4.86
CA LEU A 37 -14.37 -7.32 5.25
C LEU A 37 -15.26 -6.78 4.13
N LEU A 38 -14.67 -6.36 3.00
CA LEU A 38 -15.44 -5.84 1.86
C LEU A 38 -16.21 -6.97 1.15
N PRO A 39 -17.38 -6.67 0.56
CA PRO A 39 -18.11 -7.62 -0.26
C PRO A 39 -17.22 -8.24 -1.35
N ASN A 40 -17.30 -9.54 -1.54
CA ASN A 40 -16.53 -10.29 -2.52
C ASN A 40 -15.00 -10.28 -2.30
N ALA A 41 -14.51 -9.98 -1.09
CA ALA A 41 -13.07 -9.92 -0.79
C ALA A 41 -12.29 -11.17 -1.30
N GLY A 42 -12.87 -12.36 -1.20
CA GLY A 42 -12.25 -13.60 -1.69
C GLY A 42 -11.98 -13.64 -3.21
N LYS A 43 -12.58 -12.74 -3.99
CA LYS A 43 -12.31 -12.65 -5.44
C LYS A 43 -11.07 -11.82 -5.74
N PHE A 44 -10.75 -10.82 -4.92
CA PHE A 44 -9.65 -9.90 -5.19
C PHE A 44 -8.49 -9.95 -4.18
N LEU A 45 -8.75 -10.14 -2.88
CA LEU A 45 -7.69 -10.12 -1.88
C LEU A 45 -6.90 -11.44 -1.87
N LYS A 46 -5.61 -11.37 -2.19
CA LYS A 46 -4.70 -12.52 -2.14
C LYS A 46 -4.03 -12.70 -0.79
N GLY A 47 -3.78 -11.60 -0.08
CA GLY A 47 -3.16 -11.63 1.23
C GLY A 47 -2.32 -10.39 1.50
N ALA A 48 -1.58 -10.43 2.61
CA ALA A 48 -0.67 -9.37 2.99
C ALA A 48 0.51 -9.91 3.79
N LEU A 49 1.59 -9.13 3.81
CA LEU A 49 2.69 -9.31 4.74
C LEU A 49 2.81 -8.07 5.61
N VAL A 50 2.69 -8.24 6.92
CA VAL A 50 2.97 -7.18 7.89
C VAL A 50 4.46 -7.22 8.22
N CYS A 51 5.21 -6.27 7.66
CA CYS A 51 6.64 -6.12 7.84
C CYS A 51 6.94 -4.87 8.69
N TYR A 52 6.45 -4.85 9.93
CA TYR A 52 6.55 -3.70 10.81
C TYR A 52 8.01 -3.42 11.21
N ASP A 53 8.74 -4.45 11.59
CA ASP A 53 10.16 -4.39 11.89
C ASP A 53 11.02 -4.24 10.61
N ALA A 54 12.11 -3.46 10.71
CA ALA A 54 13.01 -3.25 9.57
C ALA A 54 13.69 -4.54 9.10
N GLY A 55 14.06 -5.42 10.04
CA GLY A 55 14.68 -6.70 9.74
C GLY A 55 13.77 -7.63 8.94
N LEU A 56 12.45 -7.58 9.14
CA LEU A 56 11.50 -8.34 8.33
C LEU A 56 11.45 -7.85 6.88
N LYS A 57 11.60 -6.55 6.65
CA LYS A 57 11.69 -6.00 5.29
C LYS A 57 12.89 -6.57 4.53
N GLU A 58 14.03 -6.69 5.22
CA GLU A 58 15.26 -7.26 4.65
C GLU A 58 15.17 -8.78 4.49
N GLN A 59 14.76 -9.49 5.54
CA GLN A 59 14.78 -10.95 5.58
C GLN A 59 13.74 -11.58 4.65
N ILE A 60 12.53 -11.06 4.64
CA ILE A 60 11.41 -11.67 3.90
C ILE A 60 11.23 -11.00 2.55
N LEU A 61 11.13 -9.68 2.49
CA LEU A 61 10.88 -8.92 1.27
C LEU A 61 12.16 -8.59 0.49
N LYS A 62 13.33 -8.98 1.02
CA LYS A 62 14.63 -8.80 0.38
C LYS A 62 14.95 -7.33 0.06
N VAL A 63 14.47 -6.42 0.89
CA VAL A 63 14.85 -5.01 0.80
C VAL A 63 16.34 -4.90 1.09
N PRO A 64 17.15 -4.25 0.23
CA PRO A 64 18.57 -4.09 0.47
C PRO A 64 18.85 -3.32 1.79
N GLN A 65 19.71 -3.85 2.65
CA GLN A 65 20.07 -3.22 3.92
C GLN A 65 20.61 -1.80 3.73
N GLY A 66 21.42 -1.58 2.70
CA GLY A 66 21.94 -0.27 2.33
C GLY A 66 20.84 0.75 2.02
N LEU A 67 19.69 0.30 1.49
CA LEU A 67 18.56 1.17 1.21
C LEU A 67 17.91 1.70 2.49
N ILE A 68 17.70 0.82 3.47
CA ILE A 68 17.14 1.19 4.77
C ILE A 68 18.08 2.12 5.53
N ASN A 69 19.39 1.85 5.51
CA ASN A 69 20.40 2.68 6.17
C ASN A 69 20.50 4.08 5.54
N THR A 70 20.31 4.18 4.23
CA THR A 70 20.43 5.46 3.51
C THR A 70 19.15 6.31 3.62
N PHE A 71 17.98 5.70 3.46
CA PHE A 71 16.72 6.42 3.30
C PHE A 71 15.78 6.32 4.51
N SER A 72 16.12 5.51 5.52
CA SER A 72 15.29 5.09 6.65
C SER A 72 14.18 4.10 6.28
N PRO A 73 13.64 3.35 7.25
CA PRO A 73 12.58 2.37 7.02
C PRO A 73 11.28 2.98 6.48
N GLU A 74 11.01 4.24 6.82
CA GLU A 74 9.87 5.02 6.36
C GLU A 74 10.33 6.01 5.29
N SER A 75 10.38 5.53 4.05
CA SER A 75 10.78 6.32 2.86
C SER A 75 10.11 5.77 1.60
N MET A 76 10.05 6.56 0.56
CA MET A 76 9.48 6.11 -0.72
C MET A 76 10.32 4.97 -1.33
N GLU A 77 11.63 5.02 -1.17
CA GLU A 77 12.57 4.01 -1.68
C GLU A 77 12.30 2.65 -1.04
N VAL A 78 12.14 2.60 0.27
CA VAL A 78 11.80 1.37 1.00
C VAL A 78 10.37 0.93 0.69
N THR A 79 9.42 1.86 0.54
CA THR A 79 8.03 1.55 0.17
C THR A 79 7.95 0.87 -1.19
N LYS A 80 8.70 1.36 -2.18
CA LYS A 80 8.84 0.71 -3.50
C LYS A 80 9.47 -0.67 -3.39
N ALA A 81 10.50 -0.81 -2.57
CA ALA A 81 11.22 -2.07 -2.40
C ALA A 81 10.34 -3.14 -1.74
N ILE A 82 9.54 -2.80 -0.71
CA ILE A 82 8.63 -3.78 -0.10
C ILE A 82 7.52 -4.22 -1.05
N ALA A 83 6.98 -3.32 -1.89
CA ALA A 83 6.00 -3.68 -2.91
C ALA A 83 6.60 -4.64 -3.95
N SER A 84 7.82 -4.37 -4.43
CA SER A 84 8.53 -5.25 -5.36
C SER A 84 8.91 -6.60 -4.74
N GLY A 85 9.25 -6.62 -3.46
CA GLY A 85 9.54 -7.85 -2.73
C GLY A 85 8.29 -8.72 -2.57
N LEU A 86 7.16 -8.08 -2.27
CA LEU A 86 5.87 -8.76 -2.13
C LEU A 86 5.42 -9.42 -3.44
N GLU A 87 5.66 -8.79 -4.58
CA GLU A 87 5.34 -9.32 -5.91
C GLU A 87 5.97 -10.68 -6.17
N LYS A 88 7.18 -10.91 -5.63
CA LYS A 88 7.86 -12.20 -5.73
C LYS A 88 7.32 -13.26 -4.76
N LEU A 89 6.62 -12.84 -3.72
CA LEU A 89 6.17 -13.68 -2.62
C LEU A 89 4.70 -14.08 -2.74
N ILE A 90 3.85 -13.13 -3.10
CA ILE A 90 2.39 -13.32 -3.25
C ILE A 90 1.99 -12.92 -4.66
N PRO A 91 1.69 -13.89 -5.54
CA PRO A 91 1.21 -13.59 -6.88
C PRO A 91 -0.13 -12.83 -6.84
N ALA A 92 -0.17 -11.65 -7.41
CA ALA A 92 -1.35 -10.80 -7.56
C ALA A 92 -1.15 -9.85 -8.76
N ASP A 93 -2.22 -9.22 -9.21
CA ASP A 93 -2.15 -8.20 -10.27
C ASP A 93 -1.67 -6.85 -9.70
N LEU A 94 -2.12 -6.52 -8.49
CA LEU A 94 -1.78 -5.30 -7.76
C LEU A 94 -0.96 -5.63 -6.51
N HIS A 95 0.13 -4.89 -6.31
CA HIS A 95 0.96 -4.95 -5.11
C HIS A 95 1.12 -3.56 -4.53
N ILE A 96 0.66 -3.38 -3.29
CA ILE A 96 0.70 -2.10 -2.58
C ILE A 96 1.68 -2.17 -1.43
N GLY A 97 2.67 -1.28 -1.44
CA GLY A 97 3.57 -1.04 -0.31
C GLY A 97 3.15 0.18 0.49
N ILE A 98 3.20 0.08 1.82
CA ILE A 98 2.86 1.18 2.73
C ILE A 98 3.87 1.24 3.86
N THR A 99 4.56 2.39 3.99
CA THR A 99 5.36 2.75 5.16
C THR A 99 4.93 4.11 5.70
N GLY A 100 5.38 4.48 6.88
CA GLY A 100 5.10 5.81 7.42
C GLY A 100 5.25 5.91 8.93
N LEU A 101 4.93 7.08 9.44
CA LEU A 101 5.08 7.48 10.83
C LEU A 101 3.71 7.82 11.43
N THR A 102 3.15 6.91 12.21
CA THR A 102 1.86 7.12 12.88
C THR A 102 2.00 7.70 14.28
N ALA A 103 3.21 7.60 14.87
CA ALA A 103 3.53 8.08 16.21
C ALA A 103 4.98 8.56 16.28
N ARG A 104 5.35 9.21 17.39
CA ARG A 104 6.73 9.63 17.66
C ARG A 104 7.62 8.44 18.02
N GLY A 105 8.95 8.62 17.81
CA GLY A 105 9.97 7.62 18.16
C GLY A 105 10.42 6.75 16.99
N GLY A 106 10.06 7.10 15.76
CA GLY A 106 10.56 6.52 14.53
C GLY A 106 11.69 7.34 13.90
N SER A 107 11.69 7.47 12.59
CA SER A 107 12.67 8.23 11.82
C SER A 107 12.17 9.62 11.40
N GLU A 108 11.35 10.25 12.25
CA GLU A 108 10.81 11.59 11.97
C GLU A 108 11.89 12.65 11.84
N THR A 109 11.67 13.59 10.93
CA THR A 109 12.47 14.79 10.70
C THR A 109 11.54 15.99 10.47
N GLU A 110 12.09 17.19 10.32
CA GLU A 110 11.28 18.38 9.97
C GLU A 110 10.53 18.21 8.64
N THR A 111 11.15 17.54 7.65
CA THR A 111 10.55 17.27 6.34
C THR A 111 9.73 15.98 6.26
N LYS A 112 9.79 15.19 7.32
CA LYS A 112 9.07 13.93 7.49
C LYS A 112 8.51 13.84 8.92
N PRO A 113 7.57 14.70 9.31
CA PRO A 113 6.96 14.67 10.64
C PRO A 113 6.01 13.48 10.80
N VAL A 114 5.58 13.23 12.06
CA VAL A 114 4.49 12.27 12.34
C VAL A 114 3.28 12.55 11.46
N GLY A 115 2.68 11.51 10.93
CA GLY A 115 1.59 11.56 9.95
C GLY A 115 2.06 11.46 8.50
N THR A 116 3.38 11.49 8.25
CA THR A 116 3.92 11.25 6.90
C THR A 116 3.78 9.78 6.55
N MET A 117 3.06 9.51 5.47
CA MET A 117 2.83 8.18 4.92
C MET A 117 3.35 8.11 3.49
N PHE A 118 3.93 6.97 3.14
CA PHE A 118 4.39 6.63 1.80
C PHE A 118 3.58 5.46 1.29
N ILE A 119 3.01 5.60 0.10
CA ILE A 119 2.16 4.59 -0.54
C ILE A 119 2.66 4.40 -1.96
N HIS A 120 2.93 3.16 -2.33
CA HIS A 120 3.35 2.80 -3.68
C HIS A 120 2.52 1.64 -4.20
N GLY A 121 1.94 1.80 -5.37
CA GLY A 121 1.18 0.80 -6.08
C GLY A 121 1.90 0.31 -7.34
N ARG A 122 1.83 -0.98 -7.59
CA ARG A 122 2.29 -1.65 -8.81
C ARG A 122 1.13 -2.41 -9.42
N LEU A 123 0.99 -2.34 -10.74
CA LEU A 123 0.04 -3.12 -11.52
C LEU A 123 0.81 -3.92 -12.57
N PHE A 124 0.65 -5.25 -12.57
CA PHE A 124 1.35 -6.16 -13.49
C PHE A 124 2.86 -5.90 -13.55
N GLY A 125 3.50 -5.71 -12.39
CA GLY A 125 4.94 -5.46 -12.28
C GLY A 125 5.41 -4.06 -12.65
N LYS A 126 4.52 -3.15 -13.06
CA LYS A 126 4.85 -1.76 -13.40
C LYS A 126 4.36 -0.80 -12.31
N ALA A 127 5.10 0.29 -12.10
CA ALA A 127 4.65 1.33 -11.17
C ALA A 127 3.33 1.95 -11.65
N LEU A 128 2.36 2.02 -10.74
CA LEU A 128 1.05 2.61 -10.98
C LEU A 128 0.94 4.01 -10.36
N PHE A 129 1.37 4.14 -9.10
CA PHE A 129 1.45 5.42 -8.38
C PHE A 129 2.52 5.37 -7.29
N SER A 130 2.97 6.55 -6.85
CA SER A 130 3.87 6.74 -5.69
C SER A 130 3.50 8.05 -5.01
N GLU A 131 2.99 7.95 -3.78
CA GLU A 131 2.49 9.11 -3.05
C GLU A 131 3.16 9.27 -1.69
N LYS A 132 3.59 10.49 -1.40
CA LYS A 132 3.98 10.94 -0.07
C LYS A 132 2.91 11.89 0.41
N VAL A 133 2.21 11.53 1.48
CA VAL A 133 1.13 12.33 2.04
C VAL A 133 1.35 12.56 3.53
N GLN A 134 0.74 13.60 4.07
CA GLN A 134 0.76 13.87 5.50
C GLN A 134 -0.65 13.98 6.03
N PHE A 135 -0.99 13.07 6.95
CA PHE A 135 -2.23 13.08 7.68
C PHE A 135 -2.05 13.67 9.09
N LYS A 136 -3.15 14.09 9.71
CA LYS A 136 -3.18 14.62 11.06
C LYS A 136 -4.14 13.81 11.93
N GLY A 137 -3.87 13.76 13.22
CA GLY A 137 -4.74 13.12 14.20
C GLY A 137 -4.01 12.09 15.05
N SER A 138 -4.77 11.23 15.70
CA SER A 138 -4.25 10.09 16.45
C SER A 138 -3.61 9.05 15.50
N PRO A 139 -2.73 8.15 16.00
CA PRO A 139 -2.20 7.07 15.20
C PRO A 139 -3.27 6.26 14.46
N GLU A 140 -4.38 5.99 15.12
CA GLU A 140 -5.51 5.28 14.55
C GLU A 140 -6.18 6.06 13.40
N SER A 141 -6.36 7.38 13.59
CA SER A 141 -6.90 8.26 12.55
C SER A 141 -5.97 8.34 11.32
N ILE A 142 -4.65 8.42 11.53
CA ILE A 142 -3.66 8.41 10.45
C ILE A 142 -3.74 7.12 9.65
N VAL A 143 -3.83 5.97 10.32
CA VAL A 143 -3.99 4.67 9.66
C VAL A 143 -5.29 4.61 8.86
N GLN A 144 -6.41 5.05 9.43
CA GLN A 144 -7.70 5.06 8.73
C GLN A 144 -7.67 5.94 7.48
N GLN A 145 -7.13 7.16 7.59
CA GLN A 145 -6.96 8.07 6.45
C GLN A 145 -6.06 7.45 5.38
N THR A 146 -5.00 6.74 5.76
CA THR A 146 -4.11 6.03 4.83
C THR A 146 -4.85 4.94 4.05
N ILE A 147 -5.68 4.16 4.72
CA ILE A 147 -6.48 3.09 4.09
C ILE A 147 -7.46 3.67 3.07
N GLU A 148 -8.21 4.70 3.45
CA GLU A 148 -9.17 5.35 2.55
C GLU A 148 -8.49 6.05 1.38
N TYR A 149 -7.36 6.71 1.62
CA TYR A 149 -6.58 7.36 0.57
C TYR A 149 -5.99 6.34 -0.40
N THR A 150 -5.51 5.19 0.08
CA THR A 150 -5.06 4.10 -0.78
C THR A 150 -6.18 3.58 -1.69
N ALA A 151 -7.38 3.41 -1.15
CA ALA A 151 -8.54 3.01 -1.95
C ALA A 151 -8.92 4.07 -3.00
N LEU A 152 -8.82 5.36 -2.64
CA LEU A 152 -9.05 6.47 -3.58
C LEU A 152 -8.02 6.47 -4.72
N LEU A 153 -6.74 6.32 -4.42
CA LEU A 153 -5.67 6.21 -5.42
C LEU A 153 -5.92 5.05 -6.40
N LEU A 154 -6.33 3.90 -5.88
CA LEU A 154 -6.69 2.75 -6.71
C LEU A 154 -7.85 3.06 -7.64
N ILE A 155 -8.91 3.69 -7.14
CA ILE A 155 -10.07 4.08 -7.96
C ILE A 155 -9.65 5.05 -9.06
N GLU A 156 -8.90 6.09 -8.71
CA GLU A 156 -8.50 7.13 -9.67
C GLU A 156 -7.56 6.57 -10.73
N THR A 157 -6.50 5.88 -10.33
CA THR A 157 -5.49 5.40 -11.28
C THR A 157 -6.02 4.27 -12.16
N LEU A 158 -6.82 3.36 -11.62
CA LEU A 158 -7.39 2.28 -12.41
C LEU A 158 -8.44 2.76 -13.41
N LYS A 159 -9.20 3.82 -13.13
CA LYS A 159 -10.14 4.40 -14.09
C LYS A 159 -9.47 4.86 -15.39
N TYR A 160 -8.25 5.40 -15.28
CA TYR A 160 -7.52 5.94 -16.42
C TYR A 160 -6.67 4.91 -17.17
N SER A 161 -6.26 3.82 -16.51
CA SER A 161 -5.45 2.78 -17.15
C SER A 161 -6.19 1.96 -18.21
N ASN A 162 -7.51 2.09 -18.34
CA ASN A 162 -8.29 1.45 -19.42
C ASN A 162 -8.06 2.05 -20.81
N ALA A 163 -7.49 3.24 -20.91
CA ALA A 163 -7.22 3.85 -22.22
C ALA A 163 -6.03 3.18 -22.94
N GLU A 164 -5.15 2.47 -22.21
CA GLU A 164 -3.95 1.86 -22.80
C GLU A 164 -4.05 0.32 -22.97
N ILE A 165 -4.96 -0.35 -22.26
CA ILE A 165 -5.10 -1.82 -22.33
C ILE A 165 -6.08 -2.24 -23.46
N GLY A 166 -6.87 -1.31 -23.99
CA GLY A 166 -7.90 -1.56 -25.00
C GLY A 166 -7.47 -1.42 -26.46
N LEU A 167 -6.18 -1.24 -26.76
CA LEU A 167 -5.69 -1.00 -28.14
C LEU A 167 -4.65 -2.01 -28.60
N VAL A 168 -4.70 -3.25 -28.14
CA VAL A 168 -3.97 -4.36 -28.78
C VAL A 168 -4.93 -5.54 -28.93
N SER A 169 -5.71 -5.50 -29.97
CA SER A 169 -6.41 -6.64 -30.57
C SER A 169 -5.99 -6.78 -32.01
#